data_5ce1bf4df0ad442533cddf2a9f169b74
#
_entry.id   5ce1bf4df0ad442533cddf2a9f169b74
#
_cell.length_a   1.000
_cell.length_b   1.000
_cell.length_c   1.000
_cell.angle_alpha   90.00
_cell.angle_beta   90.00
_cell.angle_gamma   90.00
#
_symmetry.space_group_name_H-M   'P 1'
#
loop_
_entity.id
_entity.type
_entity.pdbx_description
1 polymer ?
#
loop_
_entity_poly.entity_id
_entity_poly.type
_entity_poly.pdbx_seq_one_letter_code
_entity_poly.pdbx_strand_id
1 'polypeptide(L)'
;MISTASTVIIGGGVMGCSIAYNLAARGVTGILLLEQDVLGAGATGRSTALVHTHYSTQVLAGMAWHSLQVFRDFSEIVGSRCGFTETGHLVFAGRKDHDQTRARVALQQEVGIETTIIDQQEAGALTLGFNLDDCAAIVHEPLSGYADASGTTLAYATQARYLGVKTALRTSATELEITGGKVTGVLSSQGRISAERVIVAAGAWSSGLLEQCGVSLPLTVSRHEVAAFTRPSASISSLPGATDLVNQTYFRPEGTDLLLAGGGGPGEPVEDPLVYGHRPTQKSIESVWIRLANRIPMMEQTEYKNGFAGLYTSTPDRHPIIDQINGIEGLFVCAGFSGHGFKLAPAAGVTMAELVVDGQASTIDISPLRLSRFATGPNSKAGLLSESGDDIVI
;
A
#
# COMPACT_ATOMS: atom_id res chain seq x y z
N MET A 1 -32.47 5.16 3.48
CA MET A 1 -31.34 4.25 3.84
C MET A 1 -31.26 3.14 2.78
N ILE A 2 -30.03 2.73 2.40
CA ILE A 2 -29.82 1.62 1.46
C ILE A 2 -29.92 0.35 2.26
N SER A 3 -30.90 -0.50 1.96
CA SER A 3 -31.17 -1.76 2.68
C SER A 3 -30.75 -3.01 1.87
N THR A 4 -30.34 -2.82 0.61
CA THR A 4 -29.96 -3.92 -0.28
C THR A 4 -28.88 -3.49 -1.24
N ALA A 5 -27.89 -4.35 -1.44
CA ALA A 5 -26.83 -4.23 -2.43
C ALA A 5 -26.51 -5.62 -3.02
N SER A 6 -25.99 -5.72 -4.24
CA SER A 6 -25.45 -6.98 -4.74
C SER A 6 -24.07 -7.28 -4.15
N THR A 7 -23.29 -6.22 -3.93
CA THR A 7 -21.95 -6.31 -3.38
C THR A 7 -21.72 -5.15 -2.39
N VAL A 8 -21.30 -5.46 -1.18
CA VAL A 8 -20.87 -4.48 -0.19
C VAL A 8 -19.34 -4.52 -0.08
N ILE A 9 -18.70 -3.36 -0.20
CA ILE A 9 -17.27 -3.19 0.05
C ILE A 9 -17.12 -2.43 1.36
N ILE A 10 -16.38 -2.97 2.31
CA ILE A 10 -16.16 -2.37 3.63
C ILE A 10 -14.77 -1.76 3.69
N GLY A 11 -14.72 -0.43 3.80
CA GLY A 11 -13.52 0.39 3.86
C GLY A 11 -13.34 1.30 2.65
N GLY A 12 -13.41 2.61 2.88
CA GLY A 12 -13.25 3.67 1.87
C GLY A 12 -11.80 4.17 1.72
N GLY A 13 -10.82 3.34 2.02
CA GLY A 13 -9.42 3.57 1.67
C GLY A 13 -9.16 3.36 0.18
N VAL A 14 -7.92 3.58 -0.27
CA VAL A 14 -7.54 3.40 -1.68
C VAL A 14 -7.84 2.00 -2.21
N MET A 15 -7.73 0.95 -1.37
CA MET A 15 -8.06 -0.43 -1.75
C MET A 15 -9.54 -0.58 -2.08
N GLY A 16 -10.42 -0.22 -1.15
CA GLY A 16 -11.86 -0.35 -1.37
C GLY A 16 -12.36 0.52 -2.52
N CYS A 17 -11.81 1.74 -2.68
CA CYS A 17 -12.16 2.61 -3.80
C CYS A 17 -11.68 2.06 -5.16
N SER A 18 -10.47 1.49 -5.22
CA SER A 18 -9.94 0.81 -6.42
C SER A 18 -10.77 -0.43 -6.77
N ILE A 19 -11.13 -1.27 -5.78
CA ILE A 19 -12.00 -2.44 -5.98
C ILE A 19 -13.38 -2.00 -6.49
N ALA A 20 -13.96 -0.99 -5.87
CA ALA A 20 -15.28 -0.46 -6.28
C ALA A 20 -15.29 0.02 -7.74
N TYR A 21 -14.24 0.76 -8.14
CA TYR A 21 -14.06 1.20 -9.51
C TYR A 21 -13.93 0.03 -10.48
N ASN A 22 -13.03 -0.92 -10.19
CA ASN A 22 -12.75 -2.04 -11.09
C ASN A 22 -13.94 -2.98 -11.24
N LEU A 23 -14.72 -3.25 -10.17
CA LEU A 23 -15.97 -4.00 -10.26
C LEU A 23 -16.99 -3.28 -11.15
N ALA A 24 -17.18 -1.98 -10.93
CA ALA A 24 -18.15 -1.21 -11.70
C ALA A 24 -17.74 -1.08 -13.18
N ALA A 25 -16.44 -0.90 -13.45
CA ALA A 25 -15.89 -0.87 -14.80
C ALA A 25 -16.07 -2.22 -15.57
N ARG A 26 -16.16 -3.33 -14.84
CA ARG A 26 -16.50 -4.66 -15.37
C ARG A 26 -18.02 -4.90 -15.47
N GLY A 27 -18.85 -3.88 -15.24
CA GLY A 27 -20.30 -3.96 -15.38
C GLY A 27 -21.05 -4.51 -14.16
N VAL A 28 -20.40 -4.72 -13.01
CA VAL A 28 -21.09 -5.11 -11.78
C VAL A 28 -21.93 -3.93 -11.30
N THR A 29 -23.22 -4.20 -11.06
CA THR A 29 -24.18 -3.20 -10.57
C THR A 29 -24.59 -3.46 -9.13
N GLY A 30 -25.22 -2.47 -8.48
CA GLY A 30 -25.69 -2.62 -7.11
C GLY A 30 -24.57 -2.65 -6.06
N ILE A 31 -23.41 -2.02 -6.36
CA ILE A 31 -22.28 -1.94 -5.43
C ILE A 31 -22.52 -0.83 -4.41
N LEU A 32 -22.23 -1.14 -3.14
CA LEU A 32 -22.24 -0.19 -2.03
C LEU A 32 -20.88 -0.19 -1.32
N LEU A 33 -20.23 0.95 -1.28
CA LEU A 33 -18.99 1.18 -0.50
C LEU A 33 -19.37 1.80 0.86
N LEU A 34 -18.99 1.13 1.94
CA LEU A 34 -19.15 1.60 3.32
C LEU A 34 -17.83 2.19 3.83
N GLU A 35 -17.90 3.38 4.42
CA GLU A 35 -16.78 4.03 5.09
C GLU A 35 -17.22 4.61 6.42
N GLN A 36 -16.50 4.27 7.49
CA GLN A 36 -16.85 4.68 8.85
C GLN A 36 -16.66 6.17 9.12
N ASP A 37 -15.81 6.84 8.36
CA ASP A 37 -15.54 8.28 8.49
C ASP A 37 -15.62 8.95 7.11
N VAL A 38 -14.52 9.43 6.57
CA VAL A 38 -14.38 10.01 5.22
C VAL A 38 -13.45 9.15 4.38
N LEU A 39 -13.53 9.24 3.07
CA LEU A 39 -12.67 8.48 2.16
C LEU A 39 -11.19 8.76 2.46
N GLY A 40 -10.40 7.70 2.55
CA GLY A 40 -8.98 7.79 2.82
C GLY A 40 -8.60 8.13 4.26
N ALA A 41 -9.53 8.22 5.22
CA ALA A 41 -9.26 8.60 6.61
C ALA A 41 -8.30 7.68 7.36
N GLY A 42 -8.18 6.41 6.95
CA GLY A 42 -7.27 5.42 7.54
C GLY A 42 -5.80 5.59 7.13
N ALA A 43 -5.12 4.48 6.89
CA ALA A 43 -3.72 4.44 6.46
C ALA A 43 -3.45 5.19 5.15
N THR A 44 -4.42 5.23 4.25
CA THR A 44 -4.28 5.88 2.94
C THR A 44 -3.92 7.36 3.04
N GLY A 45 -4.67 8.16 3.79
CA GLY A 45 -4.40 9.59 3.94
C GLY A 45 -3.17 9.91 4.79
N ARG A 46 -2.51 8.87 5.32
CA ARG A 46 -1.27 8.94 6.10
C ARG A 46 -0.13 8.17 5.42
N SER A 47 -0.17 8.11 4.09
CA SER A 47 0.86 7.49 3.25
C SER A 47 1.76 8.57 2.64
N THR A 48 3.04 8.26 2.47
CA THR A 48 3.92 9.07 1.63
C THR A 48 3.61 8.92 0.14
N ALA A 49 2.79 7.95 -0.21
CA ALA A 49 2.36 7.66 -1.59
C ALA A 49 3.52 7.46 -2.58
N LEU A 50 4.66 6.94 -2.12
CA LEU A 50 5.73 6.48 -2.99
C LEU A 50 5.22 5.36 -3.91
N VAL A 51 5.56 5.46 -5.18
CA VAL A 51 5.23 4.48 -6.21
C VAL A 51 6.54 3.99 -6.81
N HIS A 52 7.02 2.86 -6.33
CA HIS A 52 8.25 2.20 -6.76
C HIS A 52 8.00 0.71 -6.98
N THR A 53 8.92 0.03 -7.65
CA THR A 53 8.75 -1.36 -8.11
C THR A 53 9.72 -2.35 -7.45
N HIS A 54 10.51 -1.92 -6.46
CA HIS A 54 11.55 -2.71 -5.83
C HIS A 54 10.99 -3.78 -4.88
N TYR A 55 10.67 -4.95 -5.43
CA TYR A 55 10.15 -6.11 -4.69
C TYR A 55 10.99 -7.37 -4.94
N SER A 56 10.94 -8.30 -4.00
CA SER A 56 11.71 -9.54 -3.98
C SER A 56 10.97 -10.76 -4.54
N THR A 57 9.66 -10.64 -4.79
CA THR A 57 8.85 -11.74 -5.29
C THR A 57 8.17 -11.37 -6.60
N GLN A 58 8.01 -12.37 -7.47
CA GLN A 58 7.43 -12.18 -8.79
C GLN A 58 6.00 -11.61 -8.71
N VAL A 59 5.19 -12.07 -7.75
CA VAL A 59 3.82 -11.59 -7.59
C VAL A 59 3.77 -10.11 -7.20
N LEU A 60 4.58 -9.68 -6.22
CA LEU A 60 4.59 -8.28 -5.80
C LEU A 60 5.27 -7.37 -6.84
N ALA A 61 6.35 -7.83 -7.48
CA ALA A 61 6.97 -7.10 -8.58
C ALA A 61 5.98 -6.92 -9.75
N GLY A 62 5.24 -7.97 -10.11
CA GLY A 62 4.18 -7.89 -11.13
C GLY A 62 3.05 -6.95 -10.75
N MET A 63 2.58 -6.98 -9.48
CA MET A 63 1.57 -6.05 -8.98
C MET A 63 2.06 -4.60 -9.01
N ALA A 64 3.31 -4.36 -8.59
CA ALA A 64 3.89 -3.03 -8.58
C ALA A 64 4.10 -2.49 -10.00
N TRP A 65 4.53 -3.34 -10.93
CA TRP A 65 4.70 -2.97 -12.34
C TRP A 65 3.37 -2.62 -13.00
N HIS A 66 2.36 -3.48 -12.87
CA HIS A 66 1.02 -3.18 -13.36
C HIS A 66 0.49 -1.87 -12.76
N SER A 67 0.65 -1.68 -11.46
CA SER A 67 0.19 -0.48 -10.78
C SER A 67 0.91 0.78 -11.26
N LEU A 68 2.23 0.72 -11.47
CA LEU A 68 3.01 1.85 -11.97
C LEU A 68 2.51 2.29 -13.35
N GLN A 69 2.21 1.34 -14.25
CA GLN A 69 1.62 1.67 -15.54
C GLN A 69 0.27 2.36 -15.39
N VAL A 70 -0.59 1.88 -14.47
CA VAL A 70 -1.87 2.54 -14.18
C VAL A 70 -1.65 3.94 -13.61
N PHE A 71 -0.69 4.16 -12.72
CA PHE A 71 -0.39 5.51 -12.19
C PHE A 71 0.08 6.46 -13.27
N ARG A 72 0.91 6.02 -14.20
CA ARG A 72 1.40 6.83 -15.32
C ARG A 72 0.28 7.22 -16.27
N ASP A 73 -0.60 6.28 -16.60
CA ASP A 73 -1.70 6.48 -17.56
C ASP A 73 -3.06 6.65 -16.85
N PHE A 74 -3.06 7.10 -15.60
CA PHE A 74 -4.24 7.13 -14.74
C PHE A 74 -5.41 7.92 -15.35
N SER A 75 -5.12 9.00 -16.03
CA SER A 75 -6.15 9.82 -16.68
C SER A 75 -6.86 9.10 -17.81
N GLU A 76 -6.15 8.26 -18.55
CA GLU A 76 -6.70 7.48 -19.66
C GLU A 76 -7.45 6.24 -19.14
N ILE A 77 -6.87 5.55 -18.16
CA ILE A 77 -7.41 4.29 -17.63
C ILE A 77 -8.61 4.54 -16.71
N VAL A 78 -8.48 5.50 -15.78
CA VAL A 78 -9.49 5.75 -14.74
C VAL A 78 -10.39 6.93 -15.08
N GLY A 79 -9.99 7.80 -16.00
CA GLY A 79 -10.76 8.99 -16.40
C GLY A 79 -10.65 10.16 -15.39
N SER A 80 -9.58 10.20 -14.57
CA SER A 80 -9.32 11.24 -13.58
C SER A 80 -7.82 11.38 -13.36
N ARG A 81 -7.40 12.30 -12.47
CA ARG A 81 -5.99 12.50 -12.11
C ARG A 81 -5.70 11.96 -10.72
N CYS A 82 -4.54 11.31 -10.54
CA CYS A 82 -4.05 10.82 -9.26
C CYS A 82 -2.88 11.65 -8.69
N GLY A 83 -2.44 12.69 -9.38
CA GLY A 83 -1.30 13.50 -8.97
C GLY A 83 0.04 12.75 -9.05
N PHE A 84 0.15 11.75 -9.92
CA PHE A 84 1.41 11.04 -10.12
C PHE A 84 2.47 11.98 -10.69
N THR A 85 3.65 11.95 -10.07
CA THR A 85 4.84 12.72 -10.45
C THR A 85 5.98 11.72 -10.62
N GLU A 86 6.43 11.52 -11.86
CA GLU A 86 7.55 10.67 -12.22
C GLU A 86 8.85 11.39 -11.88
N THR A 87 9.49 10.99 -10.78
CA THR A 87 10.75 11.55 -10.30
C THR A 87 11.91 10.58 -10.37
N GLY A 88 11.62 9.32 -10.72
CA GLY A 88 12.49 8.19 -10.45
C GLY A 88 12.45 7.78 -8.97
N HIS A 89 13.07 6.63 -8.71
CA HIS A 89 13.30 6.11 -7.35
C HIS A 89 14.69 5.49 -7.27
N LEU A 90 15.38 5.73 -6.16
CA LEU A 90 16.69 5.15 -5.86
C LEU A 90 16.61 4.20 -4.68
N VAL A 91 17.35 3.08 -4.76
CA VAL A 91 17.54 2.21 -3.61
C VAL A 91 19.03 2.16 -3.28
N PHE A 92 19.39 2.63 -2.09
CA PHE A 92 20.76 2.61 -1.59
C PHE A 92 20.99 1.35 -0.75
N ALA A 93 21.83 0.45 -1.21
CA ALA A 93 22.14 -0.82 -0.55
C ALA A 93 23.58 -0.88 -0.10
N GLY A 94 23.80 -1.33 1.14
CA GLY A 94 25.10 -1.57 1.72
C GLY A 94 25.69 -2.94 1.32
N ARG A 95 26.89 -3.23 1.81
CA ARG A 95 27.58 -4.51 1.48
C ARG A 95 26.79 -5.75 1.87
N LYS A 96 26.07 -5.70 3.00
CA LYS A 96 25.24 -6.83 3.47
C LYS A 96 24.05 -7.14 2.57
N ASP A 97 23.53 -6.14 1.86
CA ASP A 97 22.34 -6.24 1.01
C ASP A 97 22.68 -6.37 -0.49
N HIS A 98 23.98 -6.34 -0.85
CA HIS A 98 24.44 -6.24 -2.23
C HIS A 98 23.92 -7.39 -3.11
N ASP A 99 24.15 -8.64 -2.71
CA ASP A 99 23.80 -9.80 -3.54
C ASP A 99 22.29 -9.97 -3.66
N GLN A 100 21.57 -9.70 -2.56
CA GLN A 100 20.11 -9.72 -2.55
C GLN A 100 19.54 -8.62 -3.45
N THR A 101 20.12 -7.43 -3.42
CA THR A 101 19.72 -6.30 -4.30
C THR A 101 19.92 -6.67 -5.78
N ARG A 102 21.04 -7.31 -6.14
CA ARG A 102 21.27 -7.80 -7.50
C ARG A 102 20.24 -8.84 -7.94
N ALA A 103 19.93 -9.79 -7.06
CA ALA A 103 18.92 -10.81 -7.35
C ALA A 103 17.52 -10.19 -7.56
N ARG A 104 17.17 -9.20 -6.75
CA ARG A 104 15.91 -8.45 -6.91
C ARG A 104 15.84 -7.69 -8.24
N VAL A 105 16.91 -7.00 -8.63
CA VAL A 105 16.97 -6.29 -9.91
C VAL A 105 16.81 -7.28 -11.08
N ALA A 106 17.48 -8.43 -11.03
CA ALA A 106 17.34 -9.47 -12.07
C ALA A 106 15.88 -9.96 -12.18
N LEU A 107 15.24 -10.29 -11.04
CA LEU A 107 13.83 -10.70 -11.00
C LEU A 107 12.91 -9.62 -11.56
N GLN A 108 13.15 -8.37 -11.22
CA GLN A 108 12.34 -7.24 -11.70
C GLN A 108 12.47 -7.05 -13.22
N GLN A 109 13.69 -7.20 -13.75
CA GLN A 109 13.94 -7.16 -15.20
C GLN A 109 13.24 -8.31 -15.94
N GLU A 110 13.17 -9.51 -15.34
CA GLU A 110 12.39 -10.64 -15.89
C GLU A 110 10.90 -10.35 -15.95
N VAL A 111 10.37 -9.56 -15.01
CA VAL A 111 8.97 -9.07 -15.02
C VAL A 111 8.74 -7.98 -16.08
N GLY A 112 9.81 -7.38 -16.62
CA GLY A 112 9.76 -6.30 -17.59
C GLY A 112 9.85 -4.91 -16.97
N ILE A 113 10.28 -4.81 -15.70
CA ILE A 113 10.48 -3.55 -15.00
C ILE A 113 11.78 -2.90 -15.49
N GLU A 114 11.70 -1.60 -15.82
CA GLU A 114 12.86 -0.80 -16.15
C GLU A 114 13.59 -0.39 -14.85
N THR A 115 14.59 -1.18 -14.49
CA THR A 115 15.41 -0.99 -13.29
C THR A 115 16.84 -1.39 -13.58
N THR A 116 17.82 -0.65 -13.04
CA THR A 116 19.24 -0.88 -13.26
C THR A 116 20.05 -0.61 -11.99
N ILE A 117 21.19 -1.28 -11.86
CA ILE A 117 22.23 -0.88 -10.89
C ILE A 117 23.12 0.12 -11.59
N ILE A 118 23.21 1.32 -11.02
CA ILE A 118 24.02 2.44 -11.54
C ILE A 118 25.27 2.63 -10.68
N ASP A 119 26.28 3.25 -11.26
CA ASP A 119 27.50 3.58 -10.53
C ASP A 119 27.35 4.88 -9.69
N GLN A 120 28.37 5.18 -8.88
CA GLN A 120 28.36 6.35 -8.01
C GLN A 120 28.39 7.68 -8.78
N GLN A 121 28.97 7.72 -9.98
CA GLN A 121 29.01 8.91 -10.81
C GLN A 121 27.62 9.21 -11.38
N GLU A 122 26.96 8.19 -11.90
CA GLU A 122 25.58 8.28 -12.40
C GLU A 122 24.61 8.67 -11.27
N ALA A 123 24.73 8.02 -10.10
CA ALA A 123 23.93 8.35 -8.92
C ALA A 123 24.19 9.77 -8.43
N GLY A 124 25.45 10.22 -8.42
CA GLY A 124 25.84 11.58 -8.04
C GLY A 124 25.24 12.65 -8.93
N ALA A 125 25.05 12.37 -10.22
CA ALA A 125 24.36 13.29 -11.13
C ALA A 125 22.86 13.44 -10.81
N LEU A 126 22.23 12.38 -10.25
CA LEU A 126 20.82 12.40 -9.84
C LEU A 126 20.60 12.98 -8.43
N THR A 127 21.61 12.95 -7.56
CA THR A 127 21.45 13.18 -6.12
C THR A 127 22.24 14.38 -5.57
N LEU A 128 22.96 15.12 -6.36
CA LEU A 128 23.71 16.34 -6.06
C LEU A 128 24.10 16.51 -4.56
N GLY A 129 25.28 15.98 -4.19
CA GLY A 129 25.83 16.15 -2.84
C GLY A 129 25.37 15.12 -1.80
N PHE A 130 24.81 14.00 -2.23
CA PHE A 130 24.57 12.87 -1.33
C PHE A 130 25.92 12.19 -0.99
N ASN A 131 25.99 11.69 0.24
CA ASN A 131 27.05 10.77 0.63
C ASN A 131 26.70 9.36 0.10
N LEU A 132 27.52 8.82 -0.81
CA LEU A 132 27.34 7.51 -1.43
C LEU A 132 28.45 6.51 -1.03
N ASP A 133 29.38 6.88 -0.17
CA ASP A 133 30.58 6.12 0.17
C ASP A 133 30.25 4.75 0.82
N ASP A 134 29.13 4.66 1.51
CA ASP A 134 28.63 3.46 2.20
C ASP A 134 27.80 2.53 1.31
N CYS A 135 27.52 2.94 0.05
CA CYS A 135 26.73 2.18 -0.90
C CYS A 135 27.58 1.14 -1.65
N ALA A 136 27.18 -0.13 -1.60
CA ALA A 136 27.75 -1.19 -2.40
C ALA A 136 26.96 -1.47 -3.68
N ALA A 137 25.68 -1.08 -3.70
CA ALA A 137 24.83 -1.05 -4.89
C ALA A 137 23.85 0.11 -4.80
N ILE A 138 23.59 0.74 -5.93
CA ILE A 138 22.56 1.79 -6.06
C ILE A 138 21.66 1.39 -7.22
N VAL A 139 20.37 1.17 -6.92
CA VAL A 139 19.38 0.83 -7.93
C VAL A 139 18.66 2.08 -8.37
N HIS A 140 18.43 2.21 -9.66
CA HIS A 140 17.64 3.28 -10.26
C HIS A 140 16.43 2.72 -10.99
N GLU A 141 15.26 3.22 -10.64
CA GLU A 141 13.97 2.96 -11.26
C GLU A 141 13.46 4.26 -11.89
N PRO A 142 13.74 4.54 -13.15
CA PRO A 142 13.50 5.85 -13.76
C PRO A 142 12.02 6.22 -13.88
N LEU A 143 11.14 5.23 -14.05
CA LEU A 143 9.70 5.43 -14.25
C LEU A 143 8.92 5.56 -12.93
N SER A 144 9.56 5.28 -11.80
CA SER A 144 8.99 5.38 -10.47
C SER A 144 8.81 6.83 -10.02
N GLY A 145 8.09 7.04 -8.92
CA GLY A 145 7.83 8.38 -8.41
C GLY A 145 6.93 8.37 -7.19
N TYR A 146 6.00 9.30 -7.12
CA TYR A 146 4.99 9.37 -6.08
C TYR A 146 3.67 9.94 -6.62
N ALA A 147 2.59 9.75 -5.88
CA ALA A 147 1.27 10.28 -6.23
C ALA A 147 0.64 11.03 -5.05
N ASP A 148 -0.57 11.55 -5.25
CA ASP A 148 -1.41 12.05 -4.16
C ASP A 148 -2.32 10.93 -3.65
N ALA A 149 -2.09 10.48 -2.42
CA ALA A 149 -2.86 9.37 -1.84
C ALA A 149 -4.35 9.69 -1.70
N SER A 150 -4.67 10.89 -1.24
CA SER A 150 -6.05 11.34 -1.10
C SER A 150 -6.70 11.60 -2.46
N GLY A 151 -5.98 12.28 -3.36
CA GLY A 151 -6.44 12.52 -4.73
C GLY A 151 -6.70 11.24 -5.50
N THR A 152 -5.81 10.25 -5.41
CA THR A 152 -5.99 8.92 -6.03
C THR A 152 -7.24 8.22 -5.51
N THR A 153 -7.46 8.24 -4.19
CA THR A 153 -8.62 7.62 -3.54
C THR A 153 -9.92 8.28 -4.01
N LEU A 154 -9.94 9.62 -4.00
CA LEU A 154 -11.09 10.40 -4.45
C LEU A 154 -11.35 10.22 -5.95
N ALA A 155 -10.32 10.08 -6.76
CA ALA A 155 -10.43 9.81 -8.19
C ALA A 155 -11.11 8.47 -8.45
N TYR A 156 -10.63 7.38 -7.82
CA TYR A 156 -11.30 6.08 -7.90
C TYR A 156 -12.75 6.13 -7.43
N ALA A 157 -13.00 6.72 -6.26
CA ALA A 157 -14.37 6.82 -5.71
C ALA A 157 -15.31 7.65 -6.59
N THR A 158 -14.80 8.73 -7.20
CA THR A 158 -15.58 9.58 -8.10
C THR A 158 -15.96 8.82 -9.37
N GLN A 159 -15.01 8.12 -9.98
CA GLN A 159 -15.27 7.33 -11.18
C GLN A 159 -16.16 6.11 -10.87
N ALA A 160 -15.94 5.43 -9.73
CA ALA A 160 -16.84 4.38 -9.28
C ALA A 160 -18.29 4.88 -9.13
N ARG A 161 -18.47 6.05 -8.53
CA ARG A 161 -19.80 6.70 -8.40
C ARG A 161 -20.40 7.04 -9.77
N TYR A 162 -19.60 7.53 -10.70
CA TYR A 162 -20.05 7.81 -12.06
C TYR A 162 -20.53 6.53 -12.77
N LEU A 163 -19.91 5.39 -12.47
CA LEU A 163 -20.31 4.06 -12.94
C LEU A 163 -21.45 3.43 -12.09
N GLY A 164 -22.04 4.17 -11.16
CA GLY A 164 -23.25 3.74 -10.42
C GLY A 164 -22.99 3.16 -9.02
N VAL A 165 -21.74 3.14 -8.53
CA VAL A 165 -21.44 2.74 -7.14
C VAL A 165 -22.04 3.76 -6.17
N LYS A 166 -22.72 3.24 -5.14
CA LYS A 166 -23.18 4.08 -4.02
C LYS A 166 -22.14 4.07 -2.90
N THR A 167 -21.93 5.21 -2.25
CA THR A 167 -21.02 5.35 -1.12
C THR A 167 -21.79 5.84 0.10
N ALA A 168 -21.64 5.12 1.21
CA ALA A 168 -22.19 5.52 2.51
C ALA A 168 -21.01 5.88 3.44
N LEU A 169 -20.81 7.19 3.63
CA LEU A 169 -19.84 7.74 4.58
C LEU A 169 -20.41 7.76 5.99
N ARG A 170 -19.53 7.82 6.99
CA ARG A 170 -19.90 7.79 8.43
C ARG A 170 -20.80 6.60 8.75
N THR A 171 -20.51 5.47 8.10
CA THR A 171 -21.30 4.24 8.20
C THR A 171 -20.35 3.08 8.45
N SER A 172 -20.24 2.68 9.71
CA SER A 172 -19.41 1.55 10.13
C SER A 172 -20.14 0.23 9.83
N ALA A 173 -19.44 -0.75 9.28
CA ALA A 173 -19.89 -2.14 9.32
C ALA A 173 -19.56 -2.70 10.71
N THR A 174 -20.54 -3.25 11.38
CA THR A 174 -20.42 -3.77 12.76
C THR A 174 -20.42 -5.28 12.83
N GLU A 175 -21.11 -5.95 11.88
CA GLU A 175 -21.23 -7.40 11.86
C GLU A 175 -21.44 -7.90 10.41
N LEU A 176 -20.91 -9.09 10.11
CA LEU A 176 -21.15 -9.82 8.86
C LEU A 176 -22.22 -10.87 9.10
N GLU A 177 -23.29 -10.83 8.34
CA GLU A 177 -24.37 -11.83 8.43
C GLU A 177 -24.08 -13.00 7.51
N ILE A 178 -23.95 -14.20 8.12
CA ILE A 178 -23.68 -15.45 7.42
C ILE A 178 -24.75 -16.47 7.78
N THR A 179 -25.37 -17.08 6.78
CA THR A 179 -26.40 -18.12 6.97
C THR A 179 -26.10 -19.29 6.04
N GLY A 180 -26.00 -20.50 6.62
CA GLY A 180 -25.73 -21.70 5.83
C GLY A 180 -24.42 -21.67 5.03
N GLY A 181 -23.38 -21.03 5.55
CA GLY A 181 -22.08 -20.89 4.86
C GLY A 181 -22.06 -19.85 3.73
N LYS A 182 -23.04 -18.94 3.67
CA LYS A 182 -23.13 -17.87 2.68
C LYS A 182 -23.29 -16.51 3.34
N VAL A 183 -22.70 -15.50 2.77
CA VAL A 183 -22.98 -14.11 3.14
C VAL A 183 -24.43 -13.78 2.79
N THR A 184 -25.15 -13.16 3.72
CA THR A 184 -26.54 -12.70 3.53
C THR A 184 -26.68 -11.18 3.76
N GLY A 185 -25.65 -10.53 4.32
CA GLY A 185 -25.67 -9.10 4.54
C GLY A 185 -24.59 -8.60 5.47
N VAL A 186 -24.73 -7.33 5.79
CA VAL A 186 -23.89 -6.59 6.74
C VAL A 186 -24.80 -5.80 7.67
N LEU A 187 -24.56 -5.89 8.98
CA LEU A 187 -25.12 -4.95 9.93
C LEU A 187 -24.21 -3.72 9.98
N SER A 188 -24.80 -2.56 9.82
CA SER A 188 -24.07 -1.29 9.88
C SER A 188 -24.63 -0.36 10.96
N SER A 189 -23.89 0.69 11.31
CA SER A 189 -24.36 1.74 12.22
C SER A 189 -25.64 2.46 11.75
N GLN A 190 -26.04 2.27 10.48
CA GLN A 190 -27.23 2.86 9.86
C GLN A 190 -28.34 1.80 9.60
N GLY A 191 -28.15 0.58 10.06
CA GLY A 191 -29.08 -0.53 9.90
C GLY A 191 -28.54 -1.65 9.02
N ARG A 192 -29.40 -2.65 8.82
CA ARG A 192 -29.09 -3.86 8.07
C ARG A 192 -29.07 -3.61 6.56
N ILE A 193 -28.08 -4.20 5.89
CA ILE A 193 -27.92 -4.18 4.43
C ILE A 193 -27.84 -5.63 3.94
N SER A 194 -28.82 -6.10 3.19
CA SER A 194 -28.76 -7.41 2.53
C SER A 194 -27.74 -7.35 1.39
N ALA A 195 -26.89 -8.38 1.30
CA ALA A 195 -25.88 -8.49 0.26
C ALA A 195 -25.55 -9.94 -0.06
N GLU A 196 -25.27 -10.23 -1.33
CA GLU A 196 -24.82 -11.56 -1.78
C GLU A 196 -23.29 -11.69 -1.71
N ARG A 197 -22.58 -10.56 -1.75
CA ARG A 197 -21.11 -10.51 -1.69
C ARG A 197 -20.66 -9.42 -0.75
N VAL A 198 -19.63 -9.71 0.04
CA VAL A 198 -18.98 -8.73 0.91
C VAL A 198 -17.48 -8.83 0.72
N ILE A 199 -16.83 -7.66 0.50
CA ILE A 199 -15.39 -7.54 0.37
C ILE A 199 -14.89 -6.72 1.55
N VAL A 200 -14.09 -7.33 2.42
CA VAL A 200 -13.48 -6.65 3.57
C VAL A 200 -12.15 -6.05 3.15
N ALA A 201 -12.13 -4.72 2.97
CA ALA A 201 -10.96 -3.90 2.65
C ALA A 201 -10.72 -2.83 3.73
N ALA A 202 -10.99 -3.21 4.99
CA ALA A 202 -11.08 -2.30 6.15
C ALA A 202 -9.71 -2.05 6.84
N GLY A 203 -8.57 -2.33 6.17
CA GLY A 203 -7.23 -2.09 6.73
C GLY A 203 -7.05 -2.71 8.10
N ALA A 204 -6.69 -1.91 9.10
CA ALA A 204 -6.44 -2.37 10.47
C ALA A 204 -7.68 -2.95 11.19
N TRP A 205 -8.88 -2.66 10.71
CA TRP A 205 -10.14 -3.17 11.30
C TRP A 205 -10.60 -4.49 10.67
N SER A 206 -9.88 -5.03 9.68
CA SER A 206 -10.29 -6.24 8.96
C SER A 206 -10.34 -7.48 9.85
N SER A 207 -9.38 -7.67 10.77
CA SER A 207 -9.36 -8.82 11.69
C SER A 207 -10.61 -8.86 12.57
N GLY A 208 -10.97 -7.75 13.23
CA GLY A 208 -12.11 -7.72 14.14
C GLY A 208 -13.46 -8.00 13.46
N LEU A 209 -13.62 -7.64 12.18
CA LEU A 209 -14.82 -8.00 11.42
C LEU A 209 -14.86 -9.49 11.06
N LEU A 210 -13.73 -10.07 10.65
CA LEU A 210 -13.67 -11.46 10.20
C LEU A 210 -13.65 -12.47 11.35
N GLU A 211 -13.09 -12.12 12.50
CA GLU A 211 -13.10 -12.94 13.71
C GLU A 211 -14.51 -13.28 14.18
N GLN A 212 -15.48 -12.38 14.00
CA GLN A 212 -16.90 -12.63 14.31
C GLN A 212 -17.49 -13.78 13.50
N CYS A 213 -16.90 -14.09 12.35
CA CYS A 213 -17.30 -15.19 11.46
C CYS A 213 -16.41 -16.43 11.63
N GLY A 214 -15.55 -16.46 12.65
CA GLY A 214 -14.60 -17.55 12.86
C GLY A 214 -13.41 -17.56 11.90
N VAL A 215 -13.16 -16.45 11.20
CA VAL A 215 -12.02 -16.30 10.27
C VAL A 215 -10.93 -15.47 10.94
N SER A 216 -9.81 -16.11 11.26
CA SER A 216 -8.63 -15.42 11.83
C SER A 216 -7.69 -14.98 10.73
N LEU A 217 -7.31 -13.70 10.76
CA LEU A 217 -6.24 -13.15 9.92
C LEU A 217 -4.98 -12.98 10.77
N PRO A 218 -3.80 -13.44 10.32
CA PRO A 218 -2.54 -13.27 11.03
C PRO A 218 -2.01 -11.84 10.83
N LEU A 219 -2.75 -10.85 11.30
CA LEU A 219 -2.40 -9.44 11.13
C LEU A 219 -1.92 -8.84 12.44
N THR A 220 -0.87 -8.04 12.34
CA THR A 220 -0.40 -7.15 13.40
C THR A 220 -0.56 -5.70 12.98
N VAL A 221 -0.90 -4.82 13.92
CA VAL A 221 -1.04 -3.39 13.65
C VAL A 221 0.08 -2.65 14.36
N SER A 222 0.77 -1.79 13.62
CA SER A 222 1.84 -0.94 14.17
C SER A 222 1.72 0.49 13.66
N ARG A 223 2.17 1.43 14.49
CA ARG A 223 2.21 2.86 14.23
C ARG A 223 3.55 3.24 13.61
N HIS A 224 3.50 3.94 12.49
CA HIS A 224 4.67 4.45 11.77
C HIS A 224 4.57 5.96 11.57
N GLU A 225 5.70 6.62 11.63
CA GLU A 225 5.80 8.07 11.68
C GLU A 225 6.52 8.63 10.45
N VAL A 226 5.99 9.72 9.92
CA VAL A 226 6.55 10.47 8.80
C VAL A 226 6.76 11.91 9.22
N ALA A 227 7.95 12.43 9.00
CA ALA A 227 8.32 13.82 9.23
C ALA A 227 8.48 14.56 7.89
N ALA A 228 8.10 15.82 7.88
CA ALA A 228 8.34 16.75 6.78
C ALA A 228 9.37 17.79 7.20
N PHE A 229 10.43 17.89 6.42
CA PHE A 229 11.51 18.87 6.59
C PHE A 229 11.51 19.85 5.42
N THR A 230 12.06 21.06 5.63
CA THR A 230 12.37 21.93 4.49
C THR A 230 13.41 21.27 3.59
N ARG A 231 13.35 21.54 2.29
CA ARG A 231 14.42 21.12 1.38
C ARG A 231 15.68 21.94 1.62
N PRO A 232 16.87 21.31 1.61
CA PRO A 232 18.11 22.00 1.89
C PRO A 232 18.53 23.01 0.81
N SER A 233 18.02 22.92 -0.41
CA SER A 233 18.29 23.87 -1.50
C SER A 233 17.28 23.74 -2.64
N ALA A 234 16.96 24.87 -3.29
CA ALA A 234 16.12 24.91 -4.50
C ALA A 234 16.74 24.16 -5.70
N SER A 235 18.06 23.91 -5.68
CA SER A 235 18.75 23.13 -6.72
C SER A 235 18.40 21.64 -6.72
N ILE A 236 17.67 21.14 -5.71
CA ILE A 236 17.20 19.76 -5.63
C ILE A 236 15.75 19.63 -6.15
N SER A 237 15.37 20.42 -7.11
CA SER A 237 13.99 20.42 -7.67
C SER A 237 13.57 19.10 -8.31
N SER A 238 14.53 18.28 -8.74
CA SER A 238 14.32 16.99 -9.41
C SER A 238 14.76 15.78 -8.57
N LEU A 239 14.78 15.92 -7.24
CA LEU A 239 15.21 14.83 -6.36
C LEU A 239 14.33 13.59 -6.56
N PRO A 240 14.88 12.39 -6.87
CA PRO A 240 14.13 11.15 -6.88
C PRO A 240 13.59 10.80 -5.50
N GLY A 241 12.52 10.03 -5.45
CA GLY A 241 12.20 9.28 -4.24
C GLY A 241 13.30 8.29 -3.92
N ALA A 242 13.45 7.90 -2.65
CA ALA A 242 14.48 6.95 -2.29
C ALA A 242 14.10 6.04 -1.13
N THR A 243 14.68 4.84 -1.16
CA THR A 243 14.74 3.86 -0.08
C THR A 243 16.20 3.65 0.30
N ASP A 244 16.57 3.98 1.52
CA ASP A 244 17.94 3.85 2.02
C ASP A 244 18.03 2.69 3.01
N LEU A 245 18.53 1.55 2.54
CA LEU A 245 18.69 0.34 3.34
C LEU A 245 19.82 0.45 4.36
N VAL A 246 20.83 1.28 4.03
CA VAL A 246 21.97 1.51 4.92
C VAL A 246 21.54 2.28 6.15
N ASN A 247 20.83 3.40 5.95
CA ASN A 247 20.35 4.25 7.02
C ASN A 247 18.94 3.89 7.50
N GLN A 248 18.29 2.88 6.90
CA GLN A 248 16.92 2.45 7.24
C GLN A 248 15.95 3.63 7.25
N THR A 249 15.88 4.36 6.14
CA THR A 249 14.97 5.48 5.94
C THR A 249 14.48 5.51 4.50
N TYR A 250 13.37 6.16 4.28
CA TYR A 250 12.86 6.45 2.96
C TYR A 250 12.41 7.90 2.91
N PHE A 251 12.47 8.48 1.71
CA PHE A 251 12.09 9.87 1.54
C PHE A 251 11.64 10.16 0.11
N ARG A 252 10.92 11.25 -0.04
CA ARG A 252 10.56 11.82 -1.32
C ARG A 252 10.35 13.33 -1.23
N PRO A 253 10.48 14.03 -2.35
CA PRO A 253 10.07 15.43 -2.41
C PRO A 253 8.54 15.57 -2.21
N GLU A 254 8.15 16.69 -1.61
CA GLU A 254 6.74 17.09 -1.48
C GLU A 254 6.60 18.55 -1.90
N GLY A 255 5.84 18.78 -2.98
CA GLY A 255 5.75 20.10 -3.59
C GLY A 255 7.14 20.66 -3.99
N THR A 256 7.35 21.94 -3.80
CA THR A 256 8.61 22.63 -4.13
C THR A 256 9.59 22.72 -2.94
N ASP A 257 9.08 22.67 -1.70
CA ASP A 257 9.82 23.16 -0.53
C ASP A 257 10.04 22.11 0.56
N LEU A 258 9.38 20.96 0.48
CA LEU A 258 9.43 19.94 1.52
C LEU A 258 10.04 18.62 1.05
N LEU A 259 10.58 17.90 2.02
CA LEU A 259 11.00 16.51 1.93
C LEU A 259 10.22 15.71 2.98
N LEU A 260 9.42 14.76 2.55
CA LEU A 260 8.79 13.78 3.45
C LEU A 260 9.74 12.62 3.67
N ALA A 261 9.90 12.21 4.92
CA ALA A 261 10.71 11.06 5.26
C ALA A 261 10.15 10.25 6.43
N GLY A 262 10.34 8.94 6.36
CA GLY A 262 10.01 8.01 7.43
C GLY A 262 11.19 7.11 7.77
N GLY A 263 11.14 6.52 8.96
CA GLY A 263 12.13 5.52 9.39
C GLY A 263 11.67 4.10 9.04
N GLY A 264 12.61 3.24 8.68
CA GLY A 264 12.41 1.80 8.63
C GLY A 264 12.37 1.19 10.03
N GLY A 265 11.76 0.02 10.14
CA GLY A 265 11.69 -0.73 11.38
C GLY A 265 10.27 -1.20 11.71
N PRO A 266 10.11 -1.97 12.80
CA PRO A 266 8.85 -2.65 13.11
C PRO A 266 7.70 -1.73 13.51
N GLY A 267 7.97 -0.46 13.81
CA GLY A 267 6.97 0.47 14.33
C GLY A 267 6.59 0.19 15.79
N GLU A 268 5.70 1.01 16.33
CA GLU A 268 5.14 0.85 17.66
C GLU A 268 3.86 0.00 17.58
N PRO A 269 3.74 -1.13 18.31
CA PRO A 269 2.52 -1.94 18.29
C PRO A 269 1.29 -1.13 18.72
N VAL A 270 0.16 -1.37 18.08
CA VAL A 270 -1.14 -0.73 18.35
C VAL A 270 -2.19 -1.80 18.58
N GLU A 271 -2.76 -1.82 19.78
CA GLU A 271 -3.82 -2.76 20.15
C GLU A 271 -5.19 -2.31 19.61
N ASP A 272 -5.51 -1.03 19.75
CA ASP A 272 -6.76 -0.45 19.24
C ASP A 272 -6.48 0.55 18.11
N PRO A 273 -6.85 0.22 16.87
CA PRO A 273 -6.66 1.12 15.72
C PRO A 273 -7.40 2.46 15.80
N LEU A 274 -8.33 2.62 16.76
CA LEU A 274 -9.03 3.88 16.99
C LEU A 274 -8.26 4.81 17.93
N VAL A 275 -7.30 4.26 18.69
CA VAL A 275 -6.60 5.00 19.75
C VAL A 275 -5.09 4.97 19.54
N TYR A 276 -4.56 5.91 18.76
CA TYR A 276 -3.12 6.10 18.60
C TYR A 276 -2.76 7.56 18.31
N GLY A 277 -1.52 7.95 18.58
CA GLY A 277 -1.05 9.31 18.32
C GLY A 277 -0.88 9.57 16.82
N HIS A 278 -1.51 10.62 16.30
CA HIS A 278 -1.51 10.96 14.86
C HIS A 278 -0.31 11.81 14.42
N ARG A 279 0.55 12.22 15.33
CA ARG A 279 1.73 13.06 15.05
C ARG A 279 3.01 12.33 15.38
N PRO A 280 4.12 12.61 14.69
CA PRO A 280 5.41 12.02 15.05
C PRO A 280 5.89 12.50 16.41
N THR A 281 6.58 11.62 17.10
CA THR A 281 7.26 11.91 18.37
C THR A 281 8.55 12.70 18.10
N GLN A 282 8.99 13.49 19.07
CA GLN A 282 10.28 14.21 18.98
C GLN A 282 11.44 13.24 18.72
N LYS A 283 11.44 12.08 19.39
CA LYS A 283 12.44 11.03 19.21
C LYS A 283 12.48 10.51 17.75
N SER A 284 11.33 10.32 17.14
CA SER A 284 11.24 9.87 15.74
C SER A 284 11.72 10.94 14.76
N ILE A 285 11.32 12.20 14.98
CA ILE A 285 11.78 13.33 14.16
C ILE A 285 13.29 13.42 14.15
N GLU A 286 13.91 13.38 15.33
CA GLU A 286 15.37 13.44 15.48
C GLU A 286 16.05 12.23 14.83
N SER A 287 15.52 11.02 15.05
CA SER A 287 16.06 9.79 14.45
C SER A 287 16.02 9.83 12.92
N VAL A 288 14.90 10.24 12.33
CA VAL A 288 14.76 10.35 10.86
C VAL A 288 15.68 11.43 10.32
N TRP A 289 15.78 12.57 11.01
CA TRP A 289 16.68 13.67 10.59
C TRP A 289 18.15 13.23 10.58
N ILE A 290 18.63 12.52 11.62
CA ILE A 290 19.99 11.98 11.68
C ILE A 290 20.26 11.03 10.52
N ARG A 291 19.34 10.11 10.25
CA ARG A 291 19.44 9.15 9.14
C ARG A 291 19.50 9.85 7.78
N LEU A 292 18.67 10.87 7.60
CA LEU A 292 18.70 11.70 6.39
C LEU A 292 20.00 12.47 6.28
N ALA A 293 20.52 13.07 7.36
CA ALA A 293 21.77 13.84 7.34
C ALA A 293 22.99 12.96 7.00
N ASN A 294 22.99 11.69 7.39
CA ASN A 294 24.02 10.74 6.96
C ASN A 294 24.06 10.57 5.43
N ARG A 295 22.88 10.52 4.77
CA ARG A 295 22.76 10.39 3.31
C ARG A 295 22.85 11.73 2.59
N ILE A 296 22.25 12.76 3.16
CA ILE A 296 22.10 14.10 2.59
C ILE A 296 22.71 15.10 3.58
N PRO A 297 24.04 15.36 3.56
CA PRO A 297 24.68 16.23 4.55
C PRO A 297 24.07 17.63 4.65
N MET A 298 23.51 18.14 3.55
CA MET A 298 22.82 19.44 3.52
C MET A 298 21.57 19.49 4.41
N MET A 299 21.06 18.36 4.91
CA MET A 299 19.94 18.31 5.88
C MET A 299 20.24 19.04 7.18
N GLU A 300 21.52 19.26 7.53
CA GLU A 300 21.90 20.06 8.69
C GLU A 300 21.37 21.51 8.66
N GLN A 301 21.03 22.00 7.46
CA GLN A 301 20.49 23.35 7.25
C GLN A 301 18.95 23.38 7.19
N THR A 302 18.29 22.26 7.48
CA THR A 302 16.84 22.13 7.32
C THR A 302 16.09 22.20 8.65
N GLU A 303 14.81 22.50 8.57
CA GLU A 303 13.93 22.60 9.71
C GLU A 303 12.78 21.58 9.58
N TYR A 304 12.39 20.98 10.70
CA TYR A 304 11.14 20.24 10.79
C TYR A 304 9.95 21.20 10.65
N LYS A 305 8.98 20.86 9.82
CA LYS A 305 7.77 21.68 9.58
C LYS A 305 6.51 21.03 10.15
N ASN A 306 6.25 19.78 9.80
CA ASN A 306 5.11 19.01 10.27
C ASN A 306 5.35 17.51 10.08
N GLY A 307 4.35 16.70 10.38
CA GLY A 307 4.40 15.27 10.14
C GLY A 307 3.10 14.61 10.58
N PHE A 308 3.03 13.34 10.29
CA PHE A 308 1.89 12.50 10.64
C PHE A 308 2.34 11.10 11.05
N ALA A 309 1.44 10.36 11.69
CA ALA A 309 1.63 8.95 11.95
C ALA A 309 0.43 8.17 11.40
N GLY A 310 0.71 7.03 10.80
CA GLY A 310 -0.26 6.12 10.21
C GLY A 310 -0.08 4.69 10.73
N LEU A 311 -1.06 3.84 10.41
CA LEU A 311 -1.05 2.44 10.81
C LEU A 311 -0.57 1.57 9.64
N TYR A 312 0.38 0.67 9.93
CA TYR A 312 0.66 -0.47 9.07
C TYR A 312 -0.11 -1.68 9.60
N THR A 313 -0.69 -2.43 8.70
CA THR A 313 -1.35 -3.70 8.98
C THR A 313 -0.54 -4.78 8.28
N SER A 314 0.23 -5.52 9.06
CA SER A 314 1.27 -6.41 8.55
C SER A 314 0.91 -7.87 8.74
N THR A 315 1.17 -8.65 7.70
CA THR A 315 1.20 -10.12 7.73
C THR A 315 2.59 -10.60 8.18
N PRO A 316 2.74 -11.85 8.62
CA PRO A 316 4.03 -12.42 9.01
C PRO A 316 5.09 -12.40 7.89
N ASP A 317 4.68 -12.62 6.64
CA ASP A 317 5.51 -12.64 5.44
C ASP A 317 5.53 -11.30 4.68
N ARG A 318 4.87 -10.28 5.23
CA ARG A 318 4.73 -8.94 4.66
C ARG A 318 4.04 -8.86 3.30
N HIS A 319 3.41 -9.93 2.85
CA HIS A 319 2.61 -9.97 1.62
C HIS A 319 1.13 -9.78 1.93
N PRO A 320 0.36 -9.06 1.11
CA PRO A 320 -1.07 -8.87 1.36
C PRO A 320 -1.85 -10.20 1.29
N ILE A 321 -3.03 -10.19 1.86
CA ILE A 321 -4.04 -11.23 1.69
C ILE A 321 -5.07 -10.70 0.71
N ILE A 322 -5.19 -11.36 -0.45
CA ILE A 322 -6.21 -11.10 -1.47
C ILE A 322 -6.84 -12.45 -1.78
N ASP A 323 -8.04 -12.72 -1.22
CA ASP A 323 -8.62 -14.05 -1.28
C ASP A 323 -10.15 -14.04 -1.14
N GLN A 324 -10.77 -15.11 -1.61
CA GLN A 324 -12.10 -15.51 -1.20
C GLN A 324 -11.99 -16.39 0.04
N ILE A 325 -12.80 -16.13 1.06
CA ILE A 325 -12.75 -16.89 2.31
C ILE A 325 -13.33 -18.29 2.11
N ASN A 326 -12.50 -19.30 2.33
CA ASN A 326 -12.91 -20.70 2.22
C ASN A 326 -14.03 -21.04 3.21
N GLY A 327 -15.07 -21.74 2.74
CA GLY A 327 -16.20 -22.15 3.55
C GLY A 327 -17.29 -21.09 3.74
N ILE A 328 -17.09 -19.86 3.23
CA ILE A 328 -18.08 -18.78 3.27
C ILE A 328 -18.26 -18.21 1.86
N GLU A 329 -19.30 -18.67 1.17
CA GLU A 329 -19.62 -18.18 -0.17
C GLU A 329 -19.95 -16.69 -0.15
N GLY A 330 -19.36 -15.93 -1.06
CA GLY A 330 -19.58 -14.49 -1.20
C GLY A 330 -18.76 -13.61 -0.26
N LEU A 331 -17.86 -14.16 0.58
CA LEU A 331 -16.98 -13.39 1.44
C LEU A 331 -15.56 -13.31 0.87
N PHE A 332 -15.05 -12.08 0.73
CA PHE A 332 -13.72 -11.79 0.22
C PHE A 332 -12.94 -10.88 1.17
N VAL A 333 -11.62 -10.95 1.11
CA VAL A 333 -10.71 -10.12 1.92
C VAL A 333 -9.59 -9.51 1.08
N CYS A 334 -9.29 -8.24 1.34
CA CYS A 334 -8.18 -7.50 0.75
C CYS A 334 -7.50 -6.66 1.85
N ALA A 335 -6.49 -7.23 2.53
CA ALA A 335 -5.90 -6.65 3.74
C ALA A 335 -4.44 -7.07 3.92
N GLY A 336 -3.75 -6.51 4.94
CA GLY A 336 -2.40 -6.94 5.32
C GLY A 336 -1.31 -6.45 4.38
N PHE A 337 -1.40 -5.23 3.88
CA PHE A 337 -0.44 -4.67 2.91
C PHE A 337 0.88 -4.19 3.53
N SER A 338 1.10 -4.35 4.80
CA SER A 338 2.39 -4.22 5.49
C SER A 338 3.14 -2.89 5.22
N GLY A 339 2.40 -1.79 5.03
CA GLY A 339 2.96 -0.45 4.80
C GLY A 339 3.13 -0.06 3.32
N HIS A 340 3.08 -0.99 2.38
CA HIS A 340 3.29 -0.71 0.95
C HIS A 340 2.03 -0.78 0.08
N GLY A 341 0.84 -0.72 0.69
CA GLY A 341 -0.42 -0.91 0.00
C GLY A 341 -0.75 0.14 -1.05
N PHE A 342 -0.43 1.42 -0.81
CA PHE A 342 -0.83 2.48 -1.73
C PHE A 342 -0.42 2.20 -3.18
N LYS A 343 0.85 1.89 -3.38
CA LYS A 343 1.40 1.62 -4.73
C LYS A 343 0.87 0.33 -5.36
N LEU A 344 0.32 -0.60 -4.57
CA LEU A 344 -0.28 -1.84 -5.07
C LEU A 344 -1.80 -1.75 -5.30
N ALA A 345 -2.43 -0.62 -4.94
CA ALA A 345 -3.88 -0.49 -4.99
C ALA A 345 -4.50 -0.66 -6.39
N PRO A 346 -3.91 -0.18 -7.49
CA PRO A 346 -4.40 -0.47 -8.84
C PRO A 346 -4.47 -1.97 -9.13
N ALA A 347 -3.38 -2.70 -8.89
CA ALA A 347 -3.31 -4.15 -9.12
C ALA A 347 -4.25 -4.93 -8.18
N ALA A 348 -4.31 -4.54 -6.89
CA ALA A 348 -5.22 -5.17 -5.94
C ALA A 348 -6.69 -4.98 -6.34
N GLY A 349 -7.03 -3.81 -6.88
CA GLY A 349 -8.39 -3.51 -7.36
C GLY A 349 -8.81 -4.38 -8.52
N VAL A 350 -7.96 -4.49 -9.55
CA VAL A 350 -8.29 -5.29 -10.74
C VAL A 350 -8.32 -6.79 -10.41
N THR A 351 -7.33 -7.29 -9.67
CA THR A 351 -7.26 -8.74 -9.32
C THR A 351 -8.39 -9.17 -8.39
N MET A 352 -8.79 -8.32 -7.43
CA MET A 352 -9.97 -8.60 -6.61
C MET A 352 -11.26 -8.57 -7.44
N ALA A 353 -11.39 -7.63 -8.36
CA ALA A 353 -12.57 -7.57 -9.22
C ALA A 353 -12.67 -8.83 -10.13
N GLU A 354 -11.56 -9.29 -10.67
CA GLU A 354 -11.49 -10.56 -11.42
C GLU A 354 -11.85 -11.76 -10.55
N LEU A 355 -11.27 -11.85 -9.34
CA LEU A 355 -11.58 -12.92 -8.40
C LEU A 355 -13.08 -12.96 -8.06
N VAL A 356 -13.72 -11.82 -7.87
CA VAL A 356 -15.15 -11.71 -7.53
C VAL A 356 -16.04 -12.08 -8.71
N VAL A 357 -15.68 -11.69 -9.93
CA VAL A 357 -16.51 -11.86 -11.13
C VAL A 357 -16.24 -13.21 -11.81
N ASP A 358 -14.97 -13.55 -11.97
CA ASP A 358 -14.52 -14.70 -12.78
C ASP A 358 -14.09 -15.90 -11.91
N GLY A 359 -14.05 -15.74 -10.57
CA GLY A 359 -13.57 -16.75 -9.63
C GLY A 359 -12.06 -16.94 -9.59
N GLN A 360 -11.32 -16.21 -10.40
CA GLN A 360 -9.85 -16.20 -10.47
C GLN A 360 -9.32 -14.88 -11.01
N ALA A 361 -8.14 -14.48 -10.57
CA ALA A 361 -7.43 -13.35 -11.16
C ALA A 361 -6.67 -13.80 -12.41
N SER A 362 -6.79 -13.04 -13.49
CA SER A 362 -6.14 -13.31 -14.78
C SER A 362 -5.03 -12.31 -15.11
N THR A 363 -5.13 -11.09 -14.61
CA THR A 363 -4.13 -10.04 -14.84
C THR A 363 -2.80 -10.37 -14.15
N ILE A 364 -2.88 -10.90 -12.92
CA ILE A 364 -1.71 -11.32 -12.12
C ILE A 364 -2.13 -12.55 -11.34
N ASP A 365 -1.28 -13.59 -11.30
CA ASP A 365 -1.52 -14.75 -10.44
C ASP A 365 -1.34 -14.36 -8.96
N ILE A 366 -2.47 -14.19 -8.28
CA ILE A 366 -2.52 -13.89 -6.83
C ILE A 366 -2.64 -15.15 -5.96
N SER A 367 -2.51 -16.34 -6.52
CA SER A 367 -2.60 -17.59 -5.75
C SER A 367 -1.59 -17.66 -4.59
N PRO A 368 -0.38 -17.06 -4.68
CA PRO A 368 0.53 -16.97 -3.54
C PRO A 368 0.03 -16.05 -2.40
N LEU A 369 -0.97 -15.19 -2.67
CA LEU A 369 -1.49 -14.22 -1.70
C LEU A 369 -2.73 -14.71 -0.94
N ARG A 370 -3.14 -15.96 -1.14
CA ARG A 370 -4.28 -16.55 -0.45
C ARG A 370 -4.04 -16.69 1.05
N LEU A 371 -5.10 -16.56 1.84
CA LEU A 371 -5.07 -16.73 3.30
C LEU A 371 -4.55 -18.13 3.71
N SER A 372 -4.87 -19.16 2.92
CA SER A 372 -4.46 -20.54 3.17
C SER A 372 -2.95 -20.77 3.24
N ARG A 373 -2.11 -19.83 2.77
CA ARG A 373 -0.65 -19.91 2.90
C ARG A 373 -0.17 -19.88 4.35
N PHE A 374 -1.00 -19.38 5.27
CA PHE A 374 -0.72 -19.35 6.72
C PHE A 374 -1.33 -20.56 7.47
N ALA A 375 -2.00 -21.48 6.78
CA ALA A 375 -2.55 -22.67 7.44
C ALA A 375 -1.41 -23.56 7.97
N THR A 376 -1.45 -23.89 9.26
CA THR A 376 -0.52 -24.83 9.89
C THR A 376 -0.90 -26.26 9.53
N GLY A 377 -0.03 -27.00 8.84
CA GLY A 377 -0.26 -28.39 8.48
C GLY A 377 0.91 -28.96 7.66
N PRO A 378 1.00 -30.30 7.51
CA PRO A 378 2.09 -30.96 6.78
C PRO A 378 2.20 -30.58 5.29
N ASN A 379 1.23 -29.87 4.75
CA ASN A 379 1.22 -29.31 3.39
C ASN A 379 1.28 -27.77 3.37
N SER A 380 1.61 -27.12 4.48
CA SER A 380 1.69 -25.67 4.51
C SER A 380 2.90 -25.20 3.70
N LYS A 381 2.63 -24.39 2.68
CA LYS A 381 3.67 -23.68 1.90
C LYS A 381 4.20 -22.45 2.65
N ALA A 382 4.01 -22.37 3.96
CA ALA A 382 4.44 -21.25 4.81
C ALA A 382 5.95 -20.97 4.75
N GLY A 383 6.75 -21.87 4.14
CA GLY A 383 8.18 -21.68 3.93
C GLY A 383 8.59 -21.03 2.60
N LEU A 384 7.71 -20.97 1.59
CA LEU A 384 8.11 -20.53 0.25
C LEU A 384 8.19 -19.00 0.07
N LEU A 385 7.53 -18.23 0.94
CA LEU A 385 7.62 -16.78 0.95
C LEU A 385 8.47 -16.25 2.12
N SER A 386 8.76 -17.10 3.13
CA SER A 386 9.46 -16.72 4.38
C SER A 386 10.98 -16.68 4.27
N GLU A 387 11.59 -17.26 3.24
CA GLU A 387 13.05 -17.24 3.08
C GLU A 387 13.61 -15.90 2.59
N SER A 388 12.76 -14.98 2.16
CA SER A 388 13.13 -13.62 1.79
C SER A 388 12.48 -12.54 2.68
N GLY A 389 12.29 -12.83 3.95
CA GLY A 389 11.62 -11.97 4.97
C GLY A 389 12.11 -10.52 5.14
N ASP A 390 12.85 -10.05 4.17
CA ASP A 390 13.38 -8.71 4.00
C ASP A 390 12.78 -7.98 2.79
N ASP A 391 11.50 -8.18 2.46
CA ASP A 391 10.81 -7.19 1.67
C ASP A 391 10.86 -5.90 2.47
N ILE A 392 11.66 -4.99 1.94
CA ILE A 392 11.99 -3.75 2.60
C ILE A 392 10.70 -2.96 2.77
N VAL A 393 10.08 -3.14 3.91
CA VAL A 393 9.07 -2.21 4.39
C VAL A 393 9.83 -1.04 4.99
N ILE A 394 10.25 -0.20 4.11
CA ILE A 394 10.65 1.15 4.44
C ILE A 394 9.60 2.07 3.83
#